data_1217d5478c50c4e7a6fa52ab05a58580
#
_entry.id   1217d5478c50c4e7a6fa52ab05a58580
#
_cell.length_a   1.000
_cell.length_b   1.000
_cell.length_c   1.000
_cell.angle_alpha   90.00
_cell.angle_beta   90.00
_cell.angle_gamma   90.00
#
_symmetry.space_group_name_H-M   'P 1'
#
loop_
_entity.id
_entity.type
_entity.pdbx_description
1 polymer ?
#
loop_
_entity_poly.entity_id
_entity_poly.type
_entity_poly.pdbx_seq_one_letter_code
_entity_poly.pdbx_strand_id
1 'polypeptide(L)'
;GEASAVLAGDALLNLACEAVFSGNFAENGYAEACKTLFKMSGITGMIYGQSLDLFTETRSIEDADAVALHKTGDLIRAALVCGALTGGATKAEIPVFDQIGQKFGIAYQVIDDMLDADKIERSYLDVLTERECREYAERLTDEIKALCDSLTKYDLSFIKDYADKNLSRNK
;
A
#
# COMPACT_ATOMS: atom_id res chain seq x y z
N GLY A 1 -4.73 -18.02 -21.54
CA GLY A 1 -4.95 -19.10 -20.60
C GLY A 1 -4.01 -19.03 -19.40
N GLU A 2 -4.14 -19.91 -18.41
CA GLU A 2 -3.37 -19.90 -17.15
C GLU A 2 -1.85 -19.90 -17.38
N ALA A 3 -1.34 -20.79 -18.26
CA ALA A 3 0.08 -20.84 -18.59
C ALA A 3 0.61 -19.50 -19.12
N SER A 4 -0.16 -18.84 -19.98
CA SER A 4 0.23 -17.51 -20.50
C SER A 4 0.22 -16.45 -19.41
N ALA A 5 -0.69 -16.52 -18.44
CA ALA A 5 -0.75 -15.58 -17.33
C ALA A 5 0.47 -15.76 -16.40
N VAL A 6 0.85 -16.99 -16.08
CA VAL A 6 2.06 -17.28 -15.28
C VAL A 6 3.31 -16.76 -15.99
N LEU A 7 3.51 -17.11 -17.27
CA LEU A 7 4.67 -16.64 -18.04
C LEU A 7 4.71 -15.12 -18.18
N ALA A 8 3.55 -14.45 -18.29
CA ALA A 8 3.50 -13.00 -18.32
C ALA A 8 3.92 -12.39 -16.96
N GLY A 9 3.49 -12.97 -15.85
CA GLY A 9 3.94 -12.57 -14.52
C GLY A 9 5.44 -12.72 -14.33
N ASP A 10 6.00 -13.85 -14.71
CA ASP A 10 7.45 -14.11 -14.67
C ASP A 10 8.23 -13.11 -15.55
N ALA A 11 7.73 -12.84 -16.75
CA ALA A 11 8.35 -11.87 -17.66
C ALA A 11 8.32 -10.45 -17.09
N LEU A 12 7.20 -10.02 -16.49
CA LEU A 12 7.07 -8.70 -15.86
C LEU A 12 8.02 -8.56 -14.68
N LEU A 13 8.17 -9.59 -13.84
CA LEU A 13 9.11 -9.57 -12.73
C LEU A 13 10.56 -9.46 -13.23
N ASN A 14 10.93 -10.22 -14.29
CA ASN A 14 12.26 -10.12 -14.90
C ASN A 14 12.53 -8.73 -15.50
N LEU A 15 11.54 -8.14 -16.19
CA LEU A 15 11.64 -6.77 -16.72
C LEU A 15 11.81 -5.73 -15.60
N ALA A 16 11.11 -5.90 -14.48
CA ALA A 16 11.29 -5.02 -13.31
C ALA A 16 12.73 -5.13 -12.75
N CYS A 17 13.28 -6.34 -12.64
CA CYS A 17 14.66 -6.54 -12.24
C CYS A 17 15.66 -5.90 -13.24
N GLU A 18 15.46 -6.11 -14.54
CA GLU A 18 16.29 -5.51 -15.59
C GLU A 18 16.26 -3.98 -15.52
N ALA A 19 15.07 -3.38 -15.37
CA ALA A 19 14.93 -1.94 -15.21
C ALA A 19 15.69 -1.40 -13.99
N VAL A 20 15.59 -2.08 -12.84
CA VAL A 20 16.31 -1.71 -11.62
C VAL A 20 17.83 -1.82 -11.81
N PHE A 21 18.32 -2.91 -12.38
CA PHE A 21 19.77 -3.09 -12.60
C PHE A 21 20.35 -2.21 -13.71
N SER A 22 19.51 -1.63 -14.56
CA SER A 22 19.90 -0.63 -15.56
C SER A 22 20.08 0.77 -14.98
N GLY A 23 19.63 1.02 -13.74
CA GLY A 23 19.75 2.31 -13.08
C GLY A 23 21.12 2.56 -12.48
N ASN A 24 21.35 3.78 -12.02
CA ASN A 24 22.60 4.22 -11.43
C ASN A 24 22.58 4.08 -9.90
N PHE A 25 23.16 3.02 -9.37
CA PHE A 25 23.24 2.76 -7.93
C PHE A 25 24.08 3.79 -7.14
N ALA A 26 24.84 4.65 -7.82
CA ALA A 26 25.56 5.74 -7.17
C ALA A 26 24.68 6.97 -6.92
N GLU A 27 23.49 7.05 -7.51
CA GLU A 27 22.55 8.12 -7.25
C GLU A 27 21.98 8.03 -5.83
N ASN A 28 21.77 9.21 -5.24
CA ASN A 28 21.27 9.31 -3.87
C ASN A 28 19.91 8.60 -3.71
N GLY A 29 19.85 7.70 -2.74
CA GLY A 29 18.61 6.97 -2.41
C GLY A 29 18.25 5.81 -3.35
N TYR A 30 18.87 5.69 -4.54
CA TYR A 30 18.46 4.68 -5.53
C TYR A 30 18.61 3.25 -5.01
N ALA A 31 19.75 2.90 -4.44
CA ALA A 31 20.01 1.55 -3.91
C ALA A 31 19.01 1.17 -2.79
N GLU A 32 18.70 2.10 -1.88
CA GLU A 32 17.75 1.86 -0.80
C GLU A 32 16.31 1.80 -1.34
N ALA A 33 15.97 2.58 -2.36
CA ALA A 33 14.68 2.50 -3.04
C ALA A 33 14.47 1.12 -3.70
N CYS A 34 15.47 0.62 -4.44
CA CYS A 34 15.43 -0.71 -5.05
C CYS A 34 15.24 -1.82 -4.00
N LYS A 35 16.01 -1.76 -2.92
CA LYS A 35 15.89 -2.69 -1.79
C LYS A 35 14.52 -2.64 -1.13
N THR A 36 13.97 -1.44 -0.94
CA THR A 36 12.63 -1.22 -0.38
C THR A 36 11.56 -1.83 -1.30
N LEU A 37 11.63 -1.57 -2.60
CA LEU A 37 10.70 -2.10 -3.58
C LEU A 37 10.65 -3.63 -3.54
N PHE A 38 11.80 -4.31 -3.64
CA PHE A 38 11.84 -5.77 -3.65
C PHE A 38 11.50 -6.39 -2.29
N LYS A 39 11.80 -5.72 -1.18
CA LYS A 39 11.37 -6.18 0.13
C LYS A 39 9.85 -6.12 0.28
N MET A 40 9.23 -5.00 -0.11
CA MET A 40 7.80 -4.78 0.05
C MET A 40 6.95 -5.54 -0.97
N SER A 41 7.47 -5.81 -2.17
CA SER A 41 6.81 -6.69 -3.14
C SER A 41 7.07 -8.18 -2.91
N GLY A 42 8.04 -8.52 -2.06
CA GLY A 42 8.55 -9.87 -1.86
C GLY A 42 7.83 -10.70 -0.79
N ILE A 43 8.53 -11.75 -0.35
CA ILE A 43 8.00 -12.77 0.59
C ILE A 43 7.73 -12.25 2.01
N THR A 44 8.21 -11.07 2.37
CA THR A 44 7.92 -10.41 3.65
C THR A 44 7.00 -9.20 3.49
N GLY A 45 6.48 -8.98 2.31
CA GLY A 45 5.57 -7.90 1.94
C GLY A 45 4.33 -8.44 1.23
N MET A 46 4.10 -8.00 -0.01
CA MET A 46 2.88 -8.33 -0.78
C MET A 46 2.63 -9.84 -0.91
N ILE A 47 3.65 -10.66 -1.16
CA ILE A 47 3.49 -12.12 -1.25
C ILE A 47 3.04 -12.70 0.09
N TYR A 48 3.58 -12.18 1.21
CA TYR A 48 3.10 -12.56 2.55
C TYR A 48 1.63 -12.17 2.76
N GLY A 49 1.24 -10.97 2.33
CA GLY A 49 -0.15 -10.51 2.39
C GLY A 49 -1.10 -11.42 1.60
N GLN A 50 -0.71 -11.86 0.40
CA GLN A 50 -1.47 -12.84 -0.37
C GLN A 50 -1.58 -14.19 0.35
N SER A 51 -0.52 -14.61 1.02
CA SER A 51 -0.55 -15.84 1.84
C SER A 51 -1.51 -15.72 3.01
N LEU A 52 -1.51 -14.59 3.72
CA LEU A 52 -2.46 -14.32 4.80
C LEU A 52 -3.91 -14.37 4.27
N ASP A 53 -4.17 -13.71 3.17
CA ASP A 53 -5.49 -13.66 2.54
C ASP A 53 -6.03 -15.05 2.16
N LEU A 54 -5.15 -15.93 1.66
CA LEU A 54 -5.54 -17.27 1.22
C LEU A 54 -5.69 -18.29 2.37
N PHE A 55 -4.87 -18.16 3.42
CA PHE A 55 -4.69 -19.23 4.40
C PHE A 55 -5.08 -18.86 5.83
N THR A 56 -5.42 -17.58 6.12
CA THR A 56 -5.83 -17.14 7.45
C THR A 56 -7.29 -16.74 7.47
N GLU A 57 -7.98 -16.95 8.58
CA GLU A 57 -9.33 -16.42 8.79
C GLU A 57 -9.24 -15.02 9.40
N THR A 58 -10.06 -14.09 8.91
CA THR A 58 -10.22 -12.76 9.52
C THR A 58 -11.18 -12.87 10.69
N ARG A 59 -10.66 -12.69 11.91
CA ARG A 59 -11.43 -12.79 13.16
C ARG A 59 -11.46 -11.49 13.96
N SER A 60 -10.60 -10.54 13.59
CA SER A 60 -10.46 -9.25 14.25
C SER A 60 -10.08 -8.17 13.25
N ILE A 61 -10.17 -6.89 13.66
CA ILE A 61 -9.69 -5.76 12.87
C ILE A 61 -8.19 -5.89 12.61
N GLU A 62 -7.43 -6.36 13.59
CA GLU A 62 -5.98 -6.55 13.48
C GLU A 62 -5.63 -7.59 12.40
N ASP A 63 -6.43 -8.65 12.25
CA ASP A 63 -6.26 -9.64 11.19
C ASP A 63 -6.54 -9.00 9.81
N ALA A 64 -7.64 -8.24 9.69
CA ALA A 64 -8.00 -7.52 8.47
C ALA A 64 -6.92 -6.49 8.11
N ASP A 65 -6.45 -5.71 9.09
CA ASP A 65 -5.38 -4.74 8.91
C ASP A 65 -4.07 -5.39 8.47
N ALA A 66 -3.72 -6.56 9.02
CA ALA A 66 -2.51 -7.29 8.61
C ALA A 66 -2.59 -7.74 7.14
N VAL A 67 -3.74 -8.26 6.70
CA VAL A 67 -3.97 -8.62 5.30
C VAL A 67 -3.90 -7.37 4.41
N ALA A 68 -4.66 -6.32 4.73
CA ALA A 68 -4.72 -5.08 3.97
C ALA A 68 -3.34 -4.41 3.86
N LEU A 69 -2.59 -4.35 4.97
CA LEU A 69 -1.26 -3.78 5.03
C LEU A 69 -0.31 -4.49 4.07
N HIS A 70 -0.22 -5.81 4.15
CA HIS A 70 0.75 -6.55 3.36
C HIS A 70 0.29 -6.78 1.91
N LYS A 71 -0.97 -7.19 1.69
CA LYS A 71 -1.50 -7.49 0.36
C LYS A 71 -1.56 -6.24 -0.54
N THR A 72 -2.01 -5.11 0.00
CA THR A 72 -2.27 -3.87 -0.73
C THR A 72 -1.31 -2.75 -0.32
N GLY A 73 -1.15 -2.55 1.01
CA GLY A 73 -0.42 -1.43 1.58
C GLY A 73 1.07 -1.44 1.27
N ASP A 74 1.73 -2.60 1.26
CA ASP A 74 3.19 -2.68 1.07
C ASP A 74 3.65 -2.11 -0.28
N LEU A 75 2.89 -2.28 -1.36
CA LEU A 75 3.23 -1.65 -2.65
C LEU A 75 2.99 -0.14 -2.64
N ILE A 76 1.97 0.34 -1.94
CA ILE A 76 1.72 1.78 -1.76
C ILE A 76 2.84 2.41 -0.92
N ARG A 77 3.24 1.75 0.15
CA ARG A 77 4.40 2.12 0.98
C ARG A 77 5.68 2.18 0.15
N ALA A 78 5.92 1.13 -0.65
CA ALA A 78 7.08 1.09 -1.54
C ALA A 78 7.10 2.29 -2.48
N ALA A 79 5.98 2.63 -3.12
CA ALA A 79 5.89 3.77 -4.03
C ALA A 79 6.25 5.09 -3.33
N LEU A 80 5.65 5.35 -2.15
CA LEU A 80 5.91 6.58 -1.38
C LEU A 80 7.33 6.65 -0.85
N VAL A 81 7.83 5.55 -0.26
CA VAL A 81 9.19 5.50 0.30
C VAL A 81 10.25 5.59 -0.80
N CYS A 82 10.07 4.89 -1.92
CA CYS A 82 11.01 4.99 -3.04
C CYS A 82 11.03 6.40 -3.62
N GLY A 83 9.86 7.03 -3.82
CA GLY A 83 9.77 8.42 -4.27
C GLY A 83 10.45 9.39 -3.29
N ALA A 84 10.24 9.22 -1.99
CA ALA A 84 10.88 10.03 -0.97
C ALA A 84 12.41 9.85 -0.94
N LEU A 85 12.91 8.61 -1.02
CA LEU A 85 14.34 8.30 -1.04
C LEU A 85 15.04 8.94 -2.26
N THR A 86 14.48 8.77 -3.45
CA THR A 86 15.05 9.34 -4.69
C THR A 86 14.83 10.84 -4.79
N GLY A 87 13.78 11.37 -4.16
CA GLY A 87 13.51 12.80 -4.04
C GLY A 87 14.35 13.52 -2.97
N GLY A 88 15.25 12.82 -2.28
CA GLY A 88 16.17 13.41 -1.31
C GLY A 88 15.57 13.70 0.07
N ALA A 89 14.53 12.95 0.46
CA ALA A 89 14.01 13.00 1.82
C ALA A 89 15.07 12.54 2.85
N THR A 90 15.04 13.18 4.00
CA THR A 90 15.95 12.85 5.10
C THR A 90 15.56 11.51 5.75
N LYS A 91 16.49 10.90 6.47
CA LYS A 91 16.25 9.67 7.24
C LYS A 91 15.11 9.82 8.27
N ALA A 92 14.88 11.03 8.77
CA ALA A 92 13.80 11.32 9.72
C ALA A 92 12.43 11.44 9.04
N GLU A 93 12.38 11.83 7.78
CA GLU A 93 11.15 11.99 6.99
C GLU A 93 10.65 10.67 6.40
N ILE A 94 11.56 9.74 6.04
CA ILE A 94 11.21 8.44 5.45
C ILE A 94 10.15 7.67 6.25
N PRO A 95 10.23 7.54 7.59
CA PRO A 95 9.19 6.87 8.37
C PRO A 95 7.80 7.53 8.26
N VAL A 96 7.74 8.84 8.01
CA VAL A 96 6.45 9.53 7.83
C VAL A 96 5.82 9.15 6.49
N PHE A 97 6.60 9.10 5.41
CA PHE A 97 6.13 8.60 4.12
C PHE A 97 5.67 7.13 4.20
N ASP A 98 6.38 6.32 4.96
CA ASP A 98 6.00 4.92 5.21
C ASP A 98 4.66 4.82 5.94
N GLN A 99 4.44 5.62 6.99
CA GLN A 99 3.18 5.67 7.73
C GLN A 99 2.00 6.15 6.86
N ILE A 100 2.23 7.15 6.00
CA ILE A 100 1.23 7.58 5.02
C ILE A 100 0.81 6.39 4.14
N GLY A 101 1.79 5.65 3.62
CA GLY A 101 1.52 4.48 2.78
C GLY A 101 0.78 3.35 3.50
N GLN A 102 1.13 3.07 4.77
CA GLN A 102 0.42 2.10 5.61
C GLN A 102 -1.06 2.44 5.73
N LYS A 103 -1.33 3.66 6.20
CA LYS A 103 -2.71 4.12 6.43
C LYS A 103 -3.51 4.18 5.13
N PHE A 104 -2.85 4.59 4.04
CA PHE A 104 -3.47 4.65 2.73
C PHE A 104 -3.87 3.25 2.23
N GLY A 105 -2.98 2.26 2.38
CA GLY A 105 -3.25 0.88 1.99
C GLY A 105 -4.42 0.26 2.74
N ILE A 106 -4.48 0.47 4.06
CA ILE A 106 -5.59 0.02 4.90
C ILE A 106 -6.89 0.75 4.51
N ALA A 107 -6.88 2.08 4.43
CA ALA A 107 -8.06 2.86 4.03
C ALA A 107 -8.58 2.48 2.64
N TYR A 108 -7.67 2.17 1.71
CA TYR A 108 -8.03 1.71 0.36
C TYR A 108 -8.78 0.39 0.42
N GLN A 109 -8.27 -0.59 1.18
CA GLN A 109 -8.90 -1.91 1.30
C GLN A 109 -10.24 -1.84 2.04
N VAL A 110 -10.35 -1.04 3.11
CA VAL A 110 -11.64 -0.83 3.80
C VAL A 110 -12.72 -0.34 2.84
N ILE A 111 -12.41 0.64 1.98
CA ILE A 111 -13.35 1.17 1.00
C ILE A 111 -13.63 0.14 -0.10
N ASP A 112 -12.61 -0.59 -0.56
CA ASP A 112 -12.75 -1.61 -1.60
C ASP A 112 -13.72 -2.73 -1.16
N ASP A 113 -13.56 -3.22 0.07
CA ASP A 113 -14.42 -4.23 0.68
C ASP A 113 -15.88 -3.76 0.80
N MET A 114 -16.09 -2.49 1.16
CA MET A 114 -17.44 -1.89 1.21
C MET A 114 -18.08 -1.83 -0.18
N LEU A 115 -17.29 -1.56 -1.23
CA LEU A 115 -17.79 -1.50 -2.61
C LEU A 115 -18.09 -2.90 -3.17
N ASP A 116 -17.36 -3.91 -2.70
CA ASP A 116 -17.43 -5.29 -3.12
C ASP A 116 -18.26 -6.18 -2.16
N ALA A 117 -19.08 -5.60 -1.31
CA ALA A 117 -19.88 -6.28 -0.27
C ALA A 117 -20.76 -7.47 -0.79
N ASP A 118 -21.01 -7.53 -2.10
CA ASP A 118 -21.74 -8.64 -2.75
C ASP A 118 -20.84 -9.85 -3.07
N LYS A 119 -19.52 -9.74 -2.90
CA LYS A 119 -18.56 -10.82 -3.15
C LYS A 119 -18.33 -11.64 -1.89
N ILE A 120 -18.23 -12.97 -2.06
CA ILE A 120 -17.90 -13.89 -0.96
C ILE A 120 -16.37 -13.90 -0.81
N GLU A 121 -15.79 -12.79 -0.40
CA GLU A 121 -14.37 -12.68 -0.08
C GLU A 121 -14.23 -12.23 1.37
N ARG A 122 -13.12 -12.59 2.00
CA ARG A 122 -12.78 -12.13 3.34
C ARG A 122 -12.62 -10.62 3.34
N SER A 123 -13.28 -9.96 4.29
CA SER A 123 -13.34 -8.51 4.26
C SER A 123 -13.42 -7.91 5.66
N TYR A 124 -13.26 -6.60 5.72
CA TYR A 124 -13.56 -5.85 6.94
C TYR A 124 -15.01 -6.00 7.40
N LEU A 125 -15.93 -6.30 6.47
CA LEU A 125 -17.35 -6.52 6.79
C LEU A 125 -17.60 -7.83 7.57
N ASP A 126 -16.62 -8.73 7.68
CA ASP A 126 -16.71 -9.90 8.56
C ASP A 126 -16.57 -9.52 10.05
N VAL A 127 -15.94 -8.38 10.34
CA VAL A 127 -15.59 -7.95 11.71
C VAL A 127 -16.12 -6.57 12.08
N LEU A 128 -16.53 -5.76 11.10
CA LEU A 128 -17.09 -4.42 11.28
C LEU A 128 -18.43 -4.28 10.53
N THR A 129 -19.29 -3.44 11.04
CA THR A 129 -20.46 -2.97 10.27
C THR A 129 -20.01 -1.97 9.18
N GLU A 130 -20.82 -1.79 8.16
CA GLU A 130 -20.59 -0.84 7.07
C GLU A 130 -20.35 0.60 7.60
N ARG A 131 -21.09 1.00 8.66
CA ARG A 131 -20.88 2.27 9.33
C ARG A 131 -19.51 2.37 10.00
N GLU A 132 -19.11 1.33 10.72
CA GLU A 132 -17.78 1.29 11.37
C GLU A 132 -16.66 1.29 10.36
N CYS A 133 -16.81 0.59 9.24
CA CYS A 133 -15.86 0.65 8.12
C CYS A 133 -15.71 2.10 7.60
N ARG A 134 -16.84 2.81 7.42
CA ARG A 134 -16.83 4.20 6.97
C ARG A 134 -16.11 5.11 7.97
N GLU A 135 -16.47 5.04 9.24
CA GLU A 135 -15.81 5.80 10.31
C GLU A 135 -14.30 5.49 10.41
N TYR A 136 -13.93 4.23 10.18
CA TYR A 136 -12.52 3.81 10.17
C TYR A 136 -11.76 4.42 8.99
N ALA A 137 -12.31 4.36 7.78
CA ALA A 137 -11.70 4.94 6.58
C ALA A 137 -11.58 6.48 6.69
N GLU A 138 -12.59 7.16 7.26
CA GLU A 138 -12.56 8.61 7.53
C GLU A 138 -11.40 8.97 8.47
N ARG A 139 -11.27 8.26 9.60
CA ARG A 139 -10.19 8.46 10.55
C ARG A 139 -8.81 8.27 9.92
N LEU A 140 -8.62 7.19 9.15
CA LEU A 140 -7.35 6.94 8.45
C LEU A 140 -7.04 8.05 7.43
N THR A 141 -8.05 8.55 6.73
CA THR A 141 -7.91 9.66 5.77
C THR A 141 -7.47 10.95 6.48
N ASP A 142 -8.04 11.28 7.63
CA ASP A 142 -7.64 12.45 8.42
C ASP A 142 -6.21 12.29 8.96
N GLU A 143 -5.84 11.10 9.41
CA GLU A 143 -4.47 10.81 9.86
C GLU A 143 -3.45 10.92 8.72
N ILE A 144 -3.79 10.48 7.49
CA ILE A 144 -2.97 10.67 6.28
C ILE A 144 -2.73 12.16 6.02
N LYS A 145 -3.79 12.97 6.06
CA LYS A 145 -3.69 14.43 5.85
C LYS A 145 -2.81 15.09 6.90
N ALA A 146 -2.98 14.72 8.18
CA ALA A 146 -2.16 15.25 9.27
C ALA A 146 -0.67 14.89 9.10
N LEU A 147 -0.36 13.67 8.67
CA LEU A 147 1.01 13.25 8.35
C LEU A 147 1.57 14.05 7.16
N CYS A 148 0.78 14.24 6.10
CA CYS A 148 1.17 15.08 4.96
C CYS A 148 1.47 16.51 5.40
N ASP A 149 0.65 17.10 6.27
CA ASP A 149 0.82 18.46 6.76
C ASP A 149 2.07 18.62 7.67
N SER A 150 2.53 17.55 8.31
CA SER A 150 3.77 17.54 9.07
C SER A 150 5.03 17.65 8.19
N LEU A 151 4.92 17.28 6.92
CA LEU A 151 6.01 17.31 5.93
C LEU A 151 6.01 18.62 5.12
N THR A 152 6.13 19.76 5.79
CA THR A 152 5.95 21.11 5.24
C THR A 152 6.88 21.47 4.08
N LYS A 153 7.94 20.71 3.85
CA LYS A 153 8.93 20.89 2.78
C LYS A 153 8.44 20.39 1.42
N TYR A 154 7.40 19.54 1.39
CA TYR A 154 6.92 18.86 0.20
C TYR A 154 5.50 19.32 -0.16
N ASP A 155 5.21 19.41 -1.45
CA ASP A 155 3.84 19.51 -1.92
C ASP A 155 3.22 18.11 -1.98
N LEU A 156 2.39 17.80 -0.99
CA LEU A 156 1.67 16.53 -0.87
C LEU A 156 0.16 16.71 -1.12
N SER A 157 -0.24 17.79 -1.80
CA SER A 157 -1.63 18.06 -2.16
C SER A 157 -2.25 16.89 -2.93
N PHE A 158 -1.52 16.32 -3.89
CA PHE A 158 -1.98 15.16 -4.66
C PHE A 158 -2.32 13.96 -3.76
N ILE A 159 -1.50 13.66 -2.73
CA ILE A 159 -1.76 12.54 -1.82
C ILE A 159 -3.01 12.80 -1.00
N LYS A 160 -3.19 14.02 -0.48
CA LYS A 160 -4.38 14.42 0.28
C LYS A 160 -5.64 14.34 -0.58
N ASP A 161 -5.60 14.89 -1.79
CA ASP A 161 -6.71 14.82 -2.76
C ASP A 161 -7.06 13.38 -3.14
N TYR A 162 -6.04 12.52 -3.27
CA TYR A 162 -6.25 11.12 -3.61
C TYR A 162 -6.84 10.33 -2.44
N ALA A 163 -6.48 10.67 -1.19
CA ALA A 163 -7.11 10.09 0.00
C ALA A 163 -8.59 10.46 0.10
N ASP A 164 -8.95 11.73 -0.16
CA ASP A 164 -10.34 12.18 -0.23
C ASP A 164 -11.13 11.51 -1.36
N LYS A 165 -10.51 11.34 -2.52
CA LYS A 165 -11.12 10.62 -3.64
C LYS A 165 -11.36 9.15 -3.32
N ASN A 166 -10.41 8.49 -2.64
CA ASN A 166 -10.60 7.11 -2.20
C ASN A 166 -11.79 6.99 -1.25
N LEU A 167 -11.90 7.89 -0.26
CA LEU A 167 -13.02 7.91 0.69
C LEU A 167 -14.37 8.14 0.01
N SER A 168 -14.40 8.91 -1.08
CA SER A 168 -15.61 9.26 -1.84
C SER A 168 -15.94 8.30 -2.99
N ARG A 169 -15.20 7.20 -3.16
CA ARG A 169 -15.49 6.18 -4.19
C ARG A 169 -16.89 5.61 -4.00
N ASN A 170 -17.63 5.49 -5.10
CA ASN A 170 -18.93 4.87 -5.17
C ASN A 170 -18.90 3.75 -6.24
N LYS A 171 -19.84 2.79 -6.13
CA LYS A 171 -20.03 1.75 -7.15
C LYS A 171 -20.33 2.34 -8.53
#